data_9879f844d85781eb114fce1a2e3cb14a
#
_entry.id   9879f844d85781eb114fce1a2e3cb14a
#
_cell.length_a   1.000
_cell.length_b   1.000
_cell.length_c   1.000
_cell.angle_alpha   90.00
_cell.angle_beta   90.00
_cell.angle_gamma   90.00
#
_symmetry.space_group_name_H-M   'P 1'
#
loop_
_entity.id
_entity.type
_entity.pdbx_description
1 polymer ?
#
loop_
_entity_poly.entity_id
_entity_poly.type
_entity_poly.pdbx_seq_one_letter_code
_entity_poly.pdbx_strand_id
1 'polypeptide(L)'
;MGLTCNIRGHKWDGCKCTRCGAKRDEGHRYELVGYYDFCQEVCSVCGDTRNRKEHDWEWIQEECVEKCTRCGMTRERHSYKIVEGQPCTNKCDVCGKEKTNHKWNGCTCTVCGEVRDMGHDWEWISEGNYTRIRRCKICGARDESLKVTFEEMERKRTETYQNMDEGIY
;
A
#
# COMPACT_ATOMS: atom_id res chain seq x y z
N MET A 1 -7.70 -17.62 -41.63
CA MET A 1 -8.18 -19.01 -41.49
C MET A 1 -7.15 -19.92 -42.12
N GLY A 2 -6.64 -20.92 -41.42
CA GLY A 2 -5.57 -21.77 -41.97
C GLY A 2 -6.11 -22.69 -43.07
N LEU A 3 -5.50 -22.66 -44.21
CA LEU A 3 -5.83 -23.46 -45.41
C LEU A 3 -5.96 -24.97 -45.12
N THR A 4 -5.28 -25.47 -44.12
CA THR A 4 -5.29 -26.90 -43.71
C THR A 4 -6.61 -27.37 -43.12
N CYS A 5 -7.42 -26.51 -42.53
CA CYS A 5 -8.72 -26.89 -41.96
C CYS A 5 -9.84 -26.95 -43.01
N ASN A 6 -9.69 -26.24 -44.12
CA ASN A 6 -10.64 -26.29 -45.24
C ASN A 6 -10.59 -27.62 -46.01
N ILE A 7 -9.40 -28.27 -46.02
CA ILE A 7 -9.20 -29.51 -46.80
C ILE A 7 -9.33 -30.75 -45.89
N ARG A 8 -8.83 -30.71 -44.65
CA ARG A 8 -8.76 -31.90 -43.76
C ARG A 8 -9.71 -31.82 -42.57
N GLY A 9 -10.59 -30.80 -42.52
CA GLY A 9 -11.46 -30.54 -41.37
C GLY A 9 -10.72 -30.04 -40.14
N HIS A 10 -11.46 -29.61 -39.13
CA HIS A 10 -10.91 -29.15 -37.84
C HIS A 10 -10.51 -30.35 -36.95
N LYS A 11 -9.38 -30.20 -36.25
CA LYS A 11 -9.01 -31.13 -35.18
C LYS A 11 -9.29 -30.43 -33.84
N TRP A 12 -10.39 -30.80 -33.21
CA TRP A 12 -10.87 -30.18 -31.99
C TRP A 12 -10.19 -30.79 -30.76
N ASP A 13 -9.76 -29.91 -29.85
CA ASP A 13 -9.51 -30.20 -28.44
C ASP A 13 -10.52 -29.37 -27.65
N GLY A 14 -11.56 -30.04 -27.17
CA GLY A 14 -12.68 -29.33 -26.55
C GLY A 14 -13.32 -28.31 -27.54
N CYS A 15 -13.37 -27.06 -27.12
CA CYS A 15 -13.96 -25.94 -27.86
C CYS A 15 -13.00 -25.24 -28.82
N LYS A 16 -11.71 -25.66 -28.92
CA LYS A 16 -10.71 -25.01 -29.78
C LYS A 16 -10.05 -25.96 -30.77
N CYS A 17 -9.92 -25.52 -32.01
CA CYS A 17 -9.21 -26.28 -33.03
C CYS A 17 -7.68 -26.17 -32.83
N THR A 18 -6.98 -27.30 -32.69
CA THR A 18 -5.53 -27.35 -32.54
C THR A 18 -4.73 -26.95 -33.76
N ARG A 19 -5.36 -26.90 -34.93
CA ARG A 19 -4.69 -26.57 -36.21
C ARG A 19 -4.82 -25.08 -36.56
N CYS A 20 -5.99 -24.47 -36.36
CA CYS A 20 -6.27 -23.11 -36.81
C CYS A 20 -6.71 -22.16 -35.67
N GLY A 21 -6.88 -22.64 -34.44
CA GLY A 21 -7.32 -21.86 -33.32
C GLY A 21 -8.79 -21.45 -33.31
N ALA A 22 -9.58 -21.90 -34.34
CA ALA A 22 -11.01 -21.62 -34.36
C ALA A 22 -11.70 -22.13 -33.09
N LYS A 23 -12.70 -21.40 -32.63
CA LYS A 23 -13.51 -21.77 -31.44
C LYS A 23 -14.90 -22.25 -31.90
N ARG A 24 -15.52 -23.10 -31.06
CA ARG A 24 -16.91 -23.54 -31.22
C ARG A 24 -17.60 -23.51 -29.85
N ASP A 25 -18.92 -23.47 -29.85
CA ASP A 25 -19.72 -23.39 -28.62
C ASP A 25 -19.87 -24.70 -27.84
N GLU A 26 -19.26 -25.77 -28.35
CA GLU A 26 -19.30 -27.10 -27.75
C GLU A 26 -17.94 -27.49 -27.18
N GLY A 27 -17.94 -28.34 -26.14
CA GLY A 27 -16.73 -28.92 -25.55
C GLY A 27 -15.91 -27.99 -24.70
N HIS A 28 -16.51 -26.92 -24.16
CA HIS A 28 -15.88 -26.09 -23.14
C HIS A 28 -15.61 -26.87 -21.85
N ARG A 29 -14.47 -26.59 -21.23
CA ARG A 29 -14.08 -27.12 -19.89
C ARG A 29 -14.02 -25.92 -18.94
N TYR A 30 -15.14 -25.62 -18.28
CA TYR A 30 -15.23 -24.51 -17.37
C TYR A 30 -14.73 -24.87 -15.98
N GLU A 31 -13.87 -24.02 -15.44
CA GLU A 31 -13.38 -24.07 -14.05
C GLU A 31 -13.77 -22.77 -13.35
N LEU A 32 -14.16 -22.84 -12.08
CA LEU A 32 -14.54 -21.67 -11.31
C LEU A 32 -13.26 -20.97 -10.82
N VAL A 33 -13.09 -19.72 -11.20
CA VAL A 33 -11.93 -18.87 -10.86
C VAL A 33 -12.39 -17.71 -10.00
N GLY A 34 -11.68 -17.47 -8.90
CA GLY A 34 -11.86 -16.29 -8.06
C GLY A 34 -11.00 -15.13 -8.56
N TYR A 35 -11.58 -13.93 -8.59
CA TYR A 35 -10.93 -12.65 -8.81
C TYR A 35 -11.14 -11.77 -7.58
N TYR A 36 -10.53 -10.59 -7.51
CA TYR A 36 -10.62 -9.72 -6.33
C TYR A 36 -12.07 -9.44 -5.87
N ASP A 37 -12.95 -9.07 -6.79
CA ASP A 37 -14.34 -8.66 -6.46
C ASP A 37 -15.41 -9.71 -6.81
N PHE A 38 -15.07 -10.72 -7.59
CA PHE A 38 -16.05 -11.68 -8.10
C PHE A 38 -15.41 -13.02 -8.41
N CYS A 39 -16.24 -14.02 -8.61
CA CYS A 39 -15.83 -15.29 -9.21
C CYS A 39 -16.67 -15.59 -10.44
N GLN A 40 -16.05 -16.25 -11.41
CA GLN A 40 -16.69 -16.64 -12.67
C GLN A 40 -16.12 -17.96 -13.17
N GLU A 41 -16.88 -18.63 -14.02
CA GLU A 41 -16.40 -19.81 -14.72
C GLU A 41 -15.57 -19.39 -15.95
N VAL A 42 -14.37 -19.95 -16.08
CA VAL A 42 -13.44 -19.71 -17.19
C VAL A 42 -13.14 -21.03 -17.88
N CYS A 43 -13.29 -21.06 -19.21
CA CYS A 43 -12.90 -22.24 -19.97
C CYS A 43 -11.38 -22.36 -20.05
N SER A 44 -10.81 -23.45 -19.49
CA SER A 44 -9.37 -23.71 -19.50
C SER A 44 -8.77 -23.90 -20.90
N VAL A 45 -9.60 -24.16 -21.91
CA VAL A 45 -9.15 -24.37 -23.30
C VAL A 45 -9.12 -23.09 -24.12
N CYS A 46 -10.14 -22.25 -24.04
CA CYS A 46 -10.28 -21.08 -24.92
C CYS A 46 -10.35 -19.72 -24.20
N GLY A 47 -10.40 -19.74 -22.85
CA GLY A 47 -10.51 -18.53 -22.02
C GLY A 47 -11.90 -17.90 -22.02
N ASP A 48 -12.92 -18.54 -22.62
CA ASP A 48 -14.29 -18.04 -22.58
C ASP A 48 -14.82 -18.01 -21.13
N THR A 49 -15.65 -17.01 -20.81
CA THR A 49 -16.09 -16.75 -19.44
C THR A 49 -17.61 -16.71 -19.34
N ARG A 50 -18.15 -17.22 -18.23
CA ARG A 50 -19.59 -17.18 -17.94
C ARG A 50 -19.86 -17.15 -16.43
N ASN A 51 -21.11 -16.96 -16.04
CA ASN A 51 -21.59 -17.06 -14.65
C ASN A 51 -20.80 -16.18 -13.66
N ARG A 52 -20.46 -14.94 -14.09
CA ARG A 52 -19.86 -13.94 -13.20
C ARG A 52 -20.81 -13.60 -12.07
N LYS A 53 -20.36 -13.74 -10.81
CA LYS A 53 -21.12 -13.40 -9.60
C LYS A 53 -20.16 -12.85 -8.53
N GLU A 54 -20.68 -12.01 -7.65
CA GLU A 54 -19.99 -11.60 -6.43
C GLU A 54 -19.64 -12.81 -5.58
N HIS A 55 -18.63 -12.66 -4.72
CA HIS A 55 -18.26 -13.71 -3.80
C HIS A 55 -19.32 -13.90 -2.72
N ASP A 56 -19.56 -15.15 -2.37
CA ASP A 56 -20.37 -15.55 -1.23
C ASP A 56 -19.41 -15.90 -0.08
N TRP A 57 -19.15 -14.89 0.78
CA TRP A 57 -18.16 -14.99 1.83
C TRP A 57 -18.71 -15.61 3.09
N GLU A 58 -18.07 -16.66 3.57
CA GLU A 58 -18.30 -17.26 4.88
C GLU A 58 -17.10 -16.99 5.79
N TRP A 59 -17.39 -16.48 7.02
CA TRP A 59 -16.33 -16.18 7.98
C TRP A 59 -15.94 -17.43 8.77
N ILE A 60 -14.67 -17.82 8.65
CA ILE A 60 -14.05 -18.88 9.45
C ILE A 60 -13.32 -18.20 10.61
N GLN A 61 -14.00 -18.11 11.74
CA GLN A 61 -13.55 -17.33 12.88
C GLN A 61 -12.21 -17.81 13.42
N GLU A 62 -12.01 -19.12 13.56
CA GLU A 62 -10.79 -19.74 14.12
C GLU A 62 -9.53 -19.41 13.31
N GLU A 63 -9.69 -19.21 12.01
CA GLU A 63 -8.60 -18.90 11.08
C GLU A 63 -8.46 -17.41 10.81
N CYS A 64 -9.38 -16.57 11.29
CA CYS A 64 -9.46 -15.15 10.99
C CYS A 64 -9.51 -14.85 9.48
N VAL A 65 -10.22 -15.67 8.71
CA VAL A 65 -10.40 -15.50 7.27
C VAL A 65 -11.86 -15.60 6.88
N GLU A 66 -12.20 -14.92 5.79
CA GLU A 66 -13.42 -15.20 5.03
C GLU A 66 -13.04 -16.06 3.83
N LYS A 67 -13.81 -17.11 3.58
CA LYS A 67 -13.67 -18.00 2.43
C LYS A 67 -14.90 -17.94 1.55
N CYS A 68 -14.70 -17.72 0.27
CA CYS A 68 -15.83 -17.81 -0.66
C CYS A 68 -16.29 -19.26 -0.81
N THR A 69 -17.56 -19.51 -0.48
CA THR A 69 -18.18 -20.85 -0.55
C THR A 69 -18.21 -21.42 -1.98
N ARG A 70 -18.14 -20.53 -3.00
CA ARG A 70 -18.18 -20.93 -4.40
C ARG A 70 -16.80 -21.25 -4.97
N CYS A 71 -15.85 -20.33 -4.90
CA CYS A 71 -14.54 -20.49 -5.56
C CYS A 71 -13.40 -20.86 -4.61
N GLY A 72 -13.63 -20.89 -3.30
CA GLY A 72 -12.63 -21.21 -2.30
C GLY A 72 -11.59 -20.14 -2.02
N MET A 73 -11.68 -18.96 -2.70
CA MET A 73 -10.78 -17.84 -2.42
C MET A 73 -10.93 -17.37 -0.97
N THR A 74 -9.82 -16.99 -0.35
CA THR A 74 -9.78 -16.52 1.03
C THR A 74 -9.30 -15.07 1.11
N ARG A 75 -9.76 -14.34 2.14
CA ARG A 75 -9.25 -13.04 2.53
C ARG A 75 -9.19 -12.90 4.04
N GLU A 76 -8.24 -12.13 4.56
CA GLU A 76 -8.12 -11.89 6.00
C GLU A 76 -9.34 -11.11 6.53
N ARG A 77 -9.89 -11.60 7.65
CA ARG A 77 -10.90 -10.89 8.43
C ARG A 77 -10.62 -11.07 9.91
N HIS A 78 -10.30 -9.98 10.59
CA HIS A 78 -10.02 -9.99 12.02
C HIS A 78 -11.10 -9.22 12.80
N SER A 79 -11.40 -9.70 13.99
CA SER A 79 -12.24 -8.99 14.98
C SER A 79 -11.30 -8.18 15.88
N TYR A 80 -11.05 -6.92 15.52
CA TYR A 80 -10.15 -6.05 16.26
C TYR A 80 -10.87 -5.32 17.41
N LYS A 81 -10.26 -5.34 18.60
CA LYS A 81 -10.63 -4.53 19.75
C LYS A 81 -9.47 -3.64 20.17
N ILE A 82 -9.78 -2.45 20.66
CA ILE A 82 -8.79 -1.52 21.19
C ILE A 82 -8.15 -2.13 22.43
N VAL A 83 -6.82 -2.11 22.52
CA VAL A 83 -6.07 -2.57 23.68
C VAL A 83 -6.18 -1.52 24.80
N GLU A 84 -6.51 -1.95 26.00
CA GLU A 84 -6.62 -1.07 27.15
C GLU A 84 -5.29 -0.35 27.42
N GLY A 85 -5.36 0.96 27.61
CA GLY A 85 -4.15 1.82 27.78
C GLY A 85 -3.37 2.13 26.50
N GLN A 86 -3.76 1.57 25.36
CA GLN A 86 -3.11 1.79 24.05
C GLN A 86 -4.13 2.20 22.98
N PRO A 87 -4.60 3.45 22.97
CA PRO A 87 -5.75 3.87 22.16
C PRO A 87 -5.52 3.79 20.65
N CYS A 88 -4.27 3.66 20.20
CA CYS A 88 -3.92 3.49 18.80
C CYS A 88 -3.65 2.04 18.39
N THR A 89 -3.65 1.09 19.35
CA THR A 89 -3.37 -0.31 19.11
C THR A 89 -4.65 -1.13 19.20
N ASN A 90 -4.91 -1.89 18.15
CA ASN A 90 -6.02 -2.83 18.09
C ASN A 90 -5.45 -4.26 18.06
N LYS A 91 -6.06 -5.16 18.78
CA LYS A 91 -5.68 -6.57 18.85
C LYS A 91 -6.87 -7.44 18.46
N CYS A 92 -6.62 -8.40 17.59
CA CYS A 92 -7.63 -9.40 17.25
C CYS A 92 -7.87 -10.33 18.45
N ASP A 93 -9.12 -10.44 18.87
CA ASP A 93 -9.52 -11.27 20.02
C ASP A 93 -9.45 -12.78 19.73
N VAL A 94 -9.29 -13.18 18.47
CA VAL A 94 -9.17 -14.57 18.06
C VAL A 94 -7.71 -15.00 17.91
N CYS A 95 -6.94 -14.35 17.03
CA CYS A 95 -5.57 -14.75 16.69
C CYS A 95 -4.47 -13.92 17.39
N GLY A 96 -4.84 -12.87 18.12
CA GLY A 96 -3.89 -11.98 18.78
C GLY A 96 -3.11 -11.03 17.87
N LYS A 97 -3.35 -11.04 16.55
CA LYS A 97 -2.70 -10.11 15.60
C LYS A 97 -2.96 -8.67 16.00
N GLU A 98 -1.91 -7.89 16.09
CA GLU A 98 -1.99 -6.48 16.46
C GLU A 98 -1.89 -5.59 15.24
N LYS A 99 -2.61 -4.46 15.28
CA LYS A 99 -2.58 -3.41 14.25
C LYS A 99 -2.58 -2.06 14.94
N THR A 100 -1.56 -1.26 14.65
CA THR A 100 -1.45 0.10 15.18
C THR A 100 -1.91 1.10 14.13
N ASN A 101 -2.85 1.97 14.51
CA ASN A 101 -3.42 2.99 13.65
C ASN A 101 -3.32 4.35 14.35
N HIS A 102 -2.27 5.13 14.02
CA HIS A 102 -2.12 6.48 14.52
C HIS A 102 -2.84 7.49 13.63
N LYS A 103 -3.46 8.48 14.26
CA LYS A 103 -4.06 9.62 13.58
C LYS A 103 -3.11 10.81 13.67
N TRP A 104 -2.23 10.92 12.68
CA TRP A 104 -1.17 11.90 12.67
C TRP A 104 -1.64 13.32 12.35
N ASN A 105 -1.17 14.28 13.15
CA ASN A 105 -1.16 15.71 12.82
C ASN A 105 0.32 16.13 12.81
N GLY A 106 0.90 16.25 11.62
CA GLY A 106 2.34 16.43 11.46
C GLY A 106 3.13 15.28 12.09
N CYS A 107 3.99 15.59 13.05
CA CYS A 107 4.84 14.62 13.75
C CYS A 107 4.19 13.97 14.98
N THR A 108 3.00 14.41 15.41
CA THR A 108 2.37 13.94 16.65
C THR A 108 1.04 13.24 16.37
N CYS A 109 0.80 12.11 17.01
CA CYS A 109 -0.50 11.44 16.98
C CYS A 109 -1.51 12.17 17.86
N THR A 110 -2.66 12.56 17.31
CA THR A 110 -3.72 13.27 18.04
C THR A 110 -4.47 12.41 19.06
N VAL A 111 -4.28 11.09 19.02
CA VAL A 111 -4.98 10.14 19.88
C VAL A 111 -4.12 9.71 21.07
N CYS A 112 -2.87 9.31 20.83
CA CYS A 112 -1.97 8.80 21.89
C CYS A 112 -0.80 9.73 22.23
N GLY A 113 -0.60 10.82 21.48
CA GLY A 113 0.51 11.77 21.71
C GLY A 113 1.87 11.27 21.22
N GLU A 114 1.97 10.09 20.62
CA GLU A 114 3.23 9.56 20.09
C GLU A 114 3.80 10.48 19.03
N VAL A 115 5.13 10.64 19.02
CA VAL A 115 5.87 11.50 18.09
C VAL A 115 6.68 10.63 17.14
N ARG A 116 6.66 10.97 15.85
CA ARG A 116 7.45 10.34 14.78
C ARG A 116 8.44 11.31 14.17
N ASP A 117 9.49 10.80 13.53
CA ASP A 117 10.55 11.62 12.91
C ASP A 117 10.16 12.31 11.59
N MET A 118 8.89 12.20 11.18
CA MET A 118 8.37 12.81 9.95
C MET A 118 7.27 13.83 10.25
N GLY A 119 7.15 14.84 9.38
CA GLY A 119 6.07 15.81 9.45
C GLY A 119 6.27 16.89 10.52
N HIS A 120 7.52 17.16 10.93
CA HIS A 120 7.84 18.28 11.80
C HIS A 120 7.66 19.62 11.08
N ASP A 121 7.07 20.58 11.79
CA ASP A 121 7.00 21.99 11.38
C ASP A 121 8.10 22.77 12.12
N TRP A 122 9.24 22.93 11.47
CA TRP A 122 10.43 23.53 12.06
C TRP A 122 10.40 25.05 12.04
N GLU A 123 10.68 25.68 13.17
CA GLU A 123 10.97 27.12 13.29
C GLU A 123 12.39 27.33 13.84
N TRP A 124 13.02 28.43 13.42
CA TRP A 124 14.28 28.87 13.99
C TRP A 124 14.04 29.61 15.28
N ILE A 125 14.70 29.20 16.36
CA ILE A 125 14.70 29.89 17.65
C ILE A 125 16.12 30.32 17.99
N SER A 126 16.24 31.47 18.71
CA SER A 126 17.49 31.94 19.27
C SER A 126 17.69 31.31 20.65
N GLU A 127 18.86 30.80 20.92
CA GLU A 127 19.23 30.19 22.17
C GLU A 127 20.48 30.85 22.73
N GLY A 128 20.29 31.64 23.78
CA GLY A 128 21.36 32.43 24.37
C GLY A 128 21.97 33.46 23.41
N ASN A 129 23.19 33.87 23.68
CA ASN A 129 23.90 34.83 22.87
C ASN A 129 24.38 34.17 21.57
N TYR A 130 23.72 34.55 20.44
CA TYR A 130 24.18 34.27 19.07
C TYR A 130 24.11 32.81 18.60
N THR A 131 23.29 31.95 19.21
CA THR A 131 23.07 30.60 18.71
C THR A 131 21.65 30.46 18.19
N ARG A 132 21.50 29.85 17.01
CA ARG A 132 20.20 29.47 16.44
C ARG A 132 20.11 27.96 16.31
N ILE A 133 18.97 27.41 16.70
CA ILE A 133 18.60 26.02 16.53
C ILE A 133 17.20 25.95 15.93
N ARG A 134 16.83 24.80 15.42
CA ARG A 134 15.44 24.57 15.02
C ARG A 134 14.66 23.86 16.11
N ARG A 135 13.41 24.30 16.30
CA ARG A 135 12.44 23.64 17.17
C ARG A 135 11.17 23.34 16.39
N CYS A 136 10.63 22.15 16.57
CA CYS A 136 9.34 21.81 15.99
C CYS A 136 8.21 22.52 16.76
N LYS A 137 7.35 23.28 16.05
CA LYS A 137 6.18 23.96 16.64
C LYS A 137 5.14 22.99 17.21
N ILE A 138 5.08 21.76 16.66
CA ILE A 138 4.04 20.78 17.00
C ILE A 138 4.44 19.99 18.25
N CYS A 139 5.65 19.37 18.27
CA CYS A 139 6.07 18.46 19.33
C CYS A 139 7.15 19.04 20.25
N GLY A 140 7.71 20.23 19.92
CA GLY A 140 8.78 20.85 20.70
C GLY A 140 10.16 20.21 20.50
N ALA A 141 10.30 19.16 19.69
CA ALA A 141 11.58 18.54 19.40
C ALA A 141 12.60 19.56 18.87
N ARG A 142 13.85 19.40 19.29
CA ARG A 142 14.95 20.32 18.93
C ARG A 142 15.88 19.62 17.95
N ASP A 143 16.27 20.33 16.89
CA ASP A 143 17.24 19.84 15.92
C ASP A 143 18.54 20.66 16.08
N GLU A 144 19.50 20.06 16.74
CA GLU A 144 20.82 20.64 16.98
C GLU A 144 21.82 20.37 15.85
N SER A 145 21.48 19.51 14.90
CA SER A 145 22.34 19.17 13.75
C SER A 145 22.62 20.36 12.85
N LEU A 146 21.72 21.35 12.87
CA LEU A 146 21.81 22.62 12.12
C LEU A 146 22.10 23.80 13.04
N LYS A 147 22.71 23.58 14.21
CA LYS A 147 23.11 24.64 15.12
C LYS A 147 24.07 25.60 14.43
N VAL A 148 23.67 26.86 14.34
CA VAL A 148 24.48 27.92 13.72
C VAL A 148 24.95 28.86 14.81
N THR A 149 26.26 28.99 14.97
CA THR A 149 26.87 29.95 15.90
C THR A 149 27.04 31.31 15.24
N PHE A 150 27.20 32.34 16.08
CA PHE A 150 27.46 33.69 15.58
C PHE A 150 28.74 33.75 14.72
N GLU A 151 29.79 33.05 15.15
CA GLU A 151 31.07 33.00 14.43
C GLU A 151 30.89 32.40 13.01
N GLU A 152 30.08 31.36 12.88
CA GLU A 152 29.79 30.76 11.57
C GLU A 152 28.95 31.68 10.69
N MET A 153 28.01 32.43 11.28
CA MET A 153 27.22 33.43 10.54
C MET A 153 28.09 34.56 10.04
N GLU A 154 28.96 35.10 10.88
CA GLU A 154 29.89 36.18 10.52
C GLU A 154 30.90 35.72 9.47
N ARG A 155 31.44 34.50 9.58
CA ARG A 155 32.31 33.91 8.56
C ARG A 155 31.63 33.85 7.20
N LYS A 156 30.42 33.28 7.15
CA LYS A 156 29.65 33.18 5.90
C LYS A 156 29.31 34.55 5.31
N ARG A 157 29.03 35.53 6.17
CA ARG A 157 28.78 36.89 5.74
C ARG A 157 30.02 37.51 5.09
N THR A 158 31.19 37.33 5.73
CA THR A 158 32.46 37.83 5.22
C THR A 158 32.84 37.17 3.89
N GLU A 159 32.69 35.84 3.78
CA GLU A 159 32.90 35.08 2.54
C GLU A 159 31.99 35.57 1.41
N THR A 160 30.72 35.86 1.72
CA THR A 160 29.76 36.39 0.74
C THR A 160 30.18 37.76 0.21
N TYR A 161 30.64 38.69 1.08
CA TYR A 161 31.13 39.99 0.66
C TYR A 161 32.39 39.89 -0.17
N GLN A 162 33.34 39.01 0.19
CA GLN A 162 34.57 38.80 -0.59
C GLN A 162 34.25 38.29 -2.00
N ASN A 163 33.36 37.33 -2.13
CA ASN A 163 32.93 36.77 -3.42
C ASN A 163 32.20 37.84 -4.29
N MET A 164 31.49 38.76 -3.68
CA MET A 164 30.85 39.88 -4.40
C MET A 164 31.89 40.88 -4.93
N ASP A 165 32.93 41.16 -4.14
CA ASP A 165 34.00 42.09 -4.55
C ASP A 165 34.90 41.45 -5.64
N GLU A 166 35.06 40.09 -5.65
CA GLU A 166 35.83 39.38 -6.67
C GLU A 166 35.02 39.07 -7.95
N GLY A 167 33.75 39.45 -8.02
CA GLY A 167 32.89 39.29 -9.20
C GLY A 167 32.62 37.82 -9.58
N ILE A 168 32.75 36.90 -8.64
CA ILE A 168 32.46 35.50 -8.83
C ILE A 168 30.95 35.24 -8.58
N TYR A 169 30.19 35.11 -9.70
CA TYR A 169 28.78 34.68 -9.70
C TYR A 169 28.67 33.28 -10.32
#